data_b8ebcc2ed68f98d6ee33b8e54d1d183d
#
_entry.id   b8ebcc2ed68f98d6ee33b8e54d1d183d
#
_cell.length_a   1.000
_cell.length_b   1.000
_cell.length_c   1.000
_cell.angle_alpha   90.00
_cell.angle_beta   90.00
_cell.angle_gamma   90.00
#
_symmetry.space_group_name_H-M   'P 1'
#
loop_
_entity.id
_entity.type
_entity.pdbx_description
1 polymer ?
#
loop_
_entity_poly.entity_id
_entity_poly.type
_entity_poly.pdbx_seq_one_letter_code
_entity_poly.pdbx_strand_id
1 'polypeptide(L)'
;MLKEELILKNPLRTLKPGPGDGAPDHRLGLVMARAGVGKTAILVQIAMDCMLRGYKVLHVSIGEGLEKTKVWYDDVFKTMTAGGKHDETVALEEEIMRNRMIMTFKEASFSRPKLEERLNDLVYQNIFRPDCIVVDGFDFAQADQEAINDIKELMTVMDLHVWFSAVCHRNDTRMSAGGVPAPCHNVDDLFDTVILLQPQDETIMLNIVKDCDGCGEPGQVLNLDPATMMVRKS
;
A
#
# COMPACT_ATOMS: atom_id res chain seq x y z
N MET A 1 16.83 -18.43 -3.84
CA MET A 1 16.27 -19.16 -2.66
C MET A 1 15.60 -18.21 -1.68
N LEU A 2 16.29 -17.29 -0.99
CA LEU A 2 15.64 -16.36 -0.03
C LEU A 2 14.49 -15.55 -0.65
N LYS A 3 14.73 -14.94 -1.80
CA LYS A 3 13.73 -14.16 -2.55
C LYS A 3 12.46 -14.95 -2.86
N GLU A 4 12.59 -16.14 -3.41
CA GLU A 4 11.45 -17.02 -3.75
C GLU A 4 10.68 -17.44 -2.50
N GLU A 5 11.40 -17.71 -1.41
CA GLU A 5 10.79 -18.06 -0.13
C GLU A 5 9.95 -16.90 0.42
N LEU A 6 10.47 -15.67 0.38
CA LEU A 6 9.75 -14.48 0.81
C LEU A 6 8.51 -14.23 -0.05
N ILE A 7 8.62 -14.41 -1.37
CA ILE A 7 7.47 -14.29 -2.29
C ILE A 7 6.39 -15.34 -1.95
N LEU A 8 6.77 -16.61 -1.81
CA LEU A 8 5.81 -17.70 -1.61
C LEU A 8 5.14 -17.65 -0.23
N LYS A 9 5.86 -17.18 0.79
CA LYS A 9 5.37 -17.12 2.17
C LYS A 9 4.69 -15.82 2.54
N ASN A 10 4.60 -14.86 1.64
CA ASN A 10 3.93 -13.58 1.92
C ASN A 10 2.41 -13.77 1.96
N PRO A 11 1.77 -13.67 3.13
CA PRO A 11 0.33 -13.87 3.25
C PRO A 11 -0.49 -12.73 2.60
N LEU A 12 0.10 -11.55 2.39
CA LEU A 12 -0.57 -10.45 1.69
C LEU A 12 -0.75 -10.73 0.18
N ARG A 13 -0.12 -11.77 -0.36
CA ARG A 13 -0.33 -12.19 -1.76
C ARG A 13 -1.75 -12.66 -2.05
N THR A 14 -2.49 -13.07 -1.06
CA THR A 14 -3.94 -13.35 -1.21
C THR A 14 -4.71 -12.12 -1.70
N LEU A 15 -4.18 -10.91 -1.45
CA LEU A 15 -4.74 -9.65 -1.91
C LEU A 15 -4.35 -9.30 -3.35
N LYS A 16 -3.49 -10.09 -4.01
CA LYS A 16 -2.88 -9.78 -5.32
C LYS A 16 -2.50 -8.29 -5.43
N PRO A 17 -1.60 -7.80 -4.55
CA PRO A 17 -1.43 -6.38 -4.31
C PRO A 17 -0.78 -5.60 -5.45
N GLY A 18 -0.31 -6.27 -6.49
CA GLY A 18 0.39 -5.64 -7.61
C GLY A 18 0.19 -6.38 -8.93
N PRO A 19 0.87 -5.97 -9.99
CA PRO A 19 0.76 -6.55 -11.32
C PRO A 19 1.04 -8.06 -11.35
N GLY A 20 0.49 -8.76 -12.34
CA GLY A 20 0.64 -10.21 -12.51
C GLY A 20 -0.36 -11.02 -11.67
N ASP A 21 -0.18 -12.34 -11.60
CA ASP A 21 -1.03 -13.29 -10.85
C ASP A 21 -2.52 -13.26 -11.24
N GLY A 22 -2.86 -12.79 -12.47
CA GLY A 22 -4.24 -12.66 -12.93
C GLY A 22 -5.00 -11.49 -12.28
N ALA A 23 -4.29 -10.53 -11.68
CA ALA A 23 -4.87 -9.25 -11.29
C ALA A 23 -5.22 -8.44 -12.54
N PRO A 24 -6.23 -7.56 -12.47
CA PRO A 24 -6.49 -6.57 -13.53
C PRO A 24 -5.24 -5.73 -13.82
N ASP A 25 -5.16 -5.17 -15.03
CA ASP A 25 -4.02 -4.36 -15.46
C ASP A 25 -3.84 -3.11 -14.56
N HIS A 26 -4.93 -2.57 -14.04
CA HIS A 26 -4.92 -1.47 -13.07
C HIS A 26 -5.84 -1.79 -11.88
N ARG A 27 -5.46 -1.37 -10.68
CA ARG A 27 -6.21 -1.64 -9.45
C ARG A 27 -6.04 -0.52 -8.44
N LEU A 28 -7.14 -0.16 -7.77
CA LEU A 28 -7.15 0.76 -6.64
C LEU A 28 -7.40 0.01 -5.34
N GLY A 29 -6.40 0.02 -4.47
CA GLY A 29 -6.48 -0.54 -3.13
C GLY A 29 -6.49 0.54 -2.04
N LEU A 30 -7.11 0.24 -0.91
CA LEU A 30 -7.20 1.13 0.24
C LEU A 30 -6.88 0.39 1.53
N VAL A 31 -5.96 0.93 2.31
CA VAL A 31 -5.64 0.46 3.67
C VAL A 31 -6.16 1.48 4.69
N MET A 32 -7.16 1.10 5.44
CA MET A 32 -7.81 1.95 6.44
C MET A 32 -7.46 1.53 7.86
N ALA A 33 -7.21 2.49 8.72
CA ALA A 33 -7.05 2.28 10.16
C ALA A 33 -7.10 3.59 10.93
N ARG A 34 -7.22 3.51 12.24
CA ARG A 34 -6.95 4.65 13.11
C ARG A 34 -5.49 5.07 13.01
N ALA A 35 -5.18 6.31 13.43
CA ALA A 35 -3.81 6.76 13.54
C ALA A 35 -2.98 5.81 14.42
N GLY A 36 -1.73 5.55 14.04
CA GLY A 36 -0.80 4.72 14.79
C GLY A 36 -1.01 3.19 14.71
N VAL A 37 -1.99 2.68 13.95
CA VAL A 37 -2.30 1.23 13.90
C VAL A 37 -1.43 0.47 12.88
N GLY A 38 -0.61 1.14 12.06
CA GLY A 38 0.33 0.46 11.17
C GLY A 38 -0.04 0.47 9.68
N LYS A 39 -0.85 1.42 9.20
CA LYS A 39 -1.16 1.57 7.76
C LYS A 39 0.10 1.64 6.89
N THR A 40 1.05 2.49 7.27
CA THR A 40 2.33 2.63 6.57
C THR A 40 3.08 1.30 6.47
N ALA A 41 3.11 0.51 7.56
CA ALA A 41 3.77 -0.80 7.55
C ALA A 41 3.11 -1.76 6.55
N ILE A 42 1.79 -1.76 6.42
CA ILE A 42 1.09 -2.59 5.42
C ILE A 42 1.36 -2.07 4.00
N LEU A 43 1.33 -0.76 3.76
CA LEU A 43 1.70 -0.20 2.45
C LEU A 43 3.13 -0.58 2.06
N VAL A 44 4.07 -0.52 3.01
CA VAL A 44 5.46 -0.93 2.76
C VAL A 44 5.58 -2.42 2.49
N GLN A 45 4.82 -3.29 3.19
CA GLN A 45 4.79 -4.72 2.89
C GLN A 45 4.22 -5.02 1.50
N ILE A 46 3.19 -4.29 1.05
CA ILE A 46 2.66 -4.37 -0.31
C ILE A 46 3.73 -3.95 -1.33
N ALA A 47 4.40 -2.82 -1.08
CA ALA A 47 5.49 -2.35 -1.91
C ALA A 47 6.65 -3.35 -1.99
N MET A 48 7.02 -3.95 -0.85
CA MET A 48 8.05 -5.00 -0.79
C MET A 48 7.69 -6.24 -1.62
N ASP A 49 6.43 -6.69 -1.55
CA ASP A 49 5.96 -7.81 -2.37
C ASP A 49 6.12 -7.51 -3.87
N CYS A 50 5.72 -6.30 -4.30
CA CYS A 50 5.89 -5.87 -5.68
C CYS A 50 7.38 -5.84 -6.09
N MET A 51 8.26 -5.26 -5.25
CA MET A 51 9.70 -5.17 -5.54
C MET A 51 10.39 -6.54 -5.56
N LEU A 52 10.02 -7.46 -4.67
CA LEU A 52 10.51 -8.84 -4.66
C LEU A 52 10.16 -9.56 -5.97
N ARG A 53 9.04 -9.24 -6.60
CA ARG A 53 8.62 -9.78 -7.89
C ARG A 53 9.22 -9.04 -9.10
N GLY A 54 10.04 -8.02 -8.86
CA GLY A 54 10.75 -7.26 -9.89
C GLY A 54 9.99 -6.04 -10.42
N TYR A 55 8.82 -5.72 -9.86
CA TYR A 55 8.05 -4.54 -10.23
C TYR A 55 8.63 -3.28 -9.59
N LYS A 56 8.56 -2.17 -10.32
CA LYS A 56 9.01 -0.86 -9.85
C LYS A 56 7.93 -0.16 -9.04
N VAL A 57 8.27 0.27 -7.86
CA VAL A 57 7.35 0.89 -6.91
C VAL A 57 7.72 2.35 -6.65
N LEU A 58 6.77 3.25 -6.86
CA LEU A 58 6.85 4.63 -6.40
C LEU A 58 6.10 4.77 -5.07
N HIS A 59 6.81 5.13 -4.00
CA HIS A 59 6.20 5.50 -2.74
C HIS A 59 6.00 7.01 -2.68
N VAL A 60 4.76 7.45 -2.70
CA VAL A 60 4.35 8.86 -2.51
C VAL A 60 4.03 9.06 -1.03
N SER A 61 4.84 9.84 -0.35
CA SER A 61 4.66 10.18 1.08
C SER A 61 4.20 11.64 1.20
N ILE A 62 3.04 11.86 1.82
CA ILE A 62 2.44 13.18 2.02
C ILE A 62 2.49 13.51 3.51
N GLY A 63 3.13 14.64 3.84
CA GLY A 63 3.30 15.08 5.23
C GLY A 63 4.51 14.49 5.95
N GLU A 64 5.08 13.40 5.46
CA GLU A 64 6.25 12.76 6.07
C GLU A 64 7.51 12.92 5.21
N GLY A 65 8.66 12.97 5.90
CA GLY A 65 9.96 13.14 5.25
C GLY A 65 10.55 11.85 4.70
N LEU A 66 11.47 11.99 3.73
CA LEU A 66 12.16 10.89 3.05
C LEU A 66 12.81 9.90 4.03
N GLU A 67 13.53 10.40 5.05
CA GLU A 67 14.26 9.53 5.97
C GLU A 67 13.31 8.65 6.81
N LYS A 68 12.15 9.17 7.23
CA LYS A 68 11.16 8.39 7.95
C LYS A 68 10.57 7.28 7.08
N THR A 69 10.30 7.57 5.80
CA THR A 69 9.82 6.57 4.86
C THR A 69 10.88 5.48 4.61
N LYS A 70 12.17 5.84 4.50
CA LYS A 70 13.25 4.85 4.37
C LYS A 70 13.32 3.90 5.57
N VAL A 71 13.25 4.44 6.79
CA VAL A 71 13.28 3.64 8.02
C VAL A 71 12.17 2.57 8.03
N TRP A 72 10.96 2.90 7.57
CA TRP A 72 9.90 1.90 7.42
C TRP A 72 10.28 0.74 6.50
N TYR A 73 10.92 1.04 5.37
CA TYR A 73 11.40 -0.02 4.46
C TYR A 73 12.47 -0.89 5.11
N ASP A 74 13.44 -0.27 5.79
CA ASP A 74 14.53 -0.97 6.45
C ASP A 74 14.01 -1.88 7.58
N ASP A 75 13.06 -1.40 8.38
CA ASP A 75 12.47 -2.18 9.50
C ASP A 75 11.62 -3.35 8.98
N VAL A 76 10.79 -3.12 7.96
CA VAL A 76 9.97 -4.18 7.34
C VAL A 76 10.88 -5.22 6.69
N PHE A 77 11.91 -4.80 5.94
CA PHE A 77 12.85 -5.72 5.30
C PHE A 77 13.60 -6.58 6.32
N LYS A 78 14.15 -5.97 7.38
CA LYS A 78 14.80 -6.70 8.49
C LYS A 78 13.87 -7.73 9.12
N THR A 79 12.61 -7.36 9.33
CA THR A 79 11.62 -8.26 9.90
C THR A 79 11.31 -9.43 8.97
N MET A 80 11.12 -9.17 7.67
CA MET A 80 10.86 -10.21 6.67
C MET A 80 12.02 -11.18 6.50
N THR A 81 13.26 -10.70 6.64
CA THR A 81 14.50 -11.48 6.44
C THR A 81 15.08 -12.01 7.73
N ALA A 82 14.37 -11.89 8.86
CA ALA A 82 14.83 -12.40 10.15
C ALA A 82 15.16 -13.90 10.09
N GLY A 83 16.40 -14.26 10.44
CA GLY A 83 16.92 -15.63 10.35
C GLY A 83 17.56 -15.99 9.01
N GLY A 84 17.57 -15.09 8.03
CA GLY A 84 18.32 -15.25 6.78
C GLY A 84 19.84 -15.14 6.97
N LYS A 85 20.61 -15.65 6.00
CA LYS A 85 22.06 -15.48 6.01
C LYS A 85 22.41 -14.05 5.64
N HIS A 86 23.35 -13.45 6.35
CA HIS A 86 23.73 -12.05 6.19
C HIS A 86 24.05 -11.67 4.73
N ASP A 87 24.92 -12.41 4.07
CA ASP A 87 25.35 -12.10 2.69
C ASP A 87 24.19 -12.20 1.68
N GLU A 88 23.31 -13.20 1.83
CA GLU A 88 22.13 -13.36 0.99
C GLU A 88 21.12 -12.21 1.23
N THR A 89 21.00 -11.75 2.46
CA THR A 89 20.10 -10.67 2.85
C THR A 89 20.56 -9.34 2.28
N VAL A 90 21.85 -9.00 2.41
CA VAL A 90 22.43 -7.76 1.88
C VAL A 90 22.29 -7.72 0.35
N ALA A 91 22.65 -8.80 -0.34
CA ALA A 91 22.55 -8.86 -1.80
C ALA A 91 21.10 -8.69 -2.27
N LEU A 92 20.13 -9.31 -1.56
CA LEU A 92 18.71 -9.16 -1.87
C LEU A 92 18.22 -7.74 -1.63
N GLU A 93 18.64 -7.10 -0.54
CA GLU A 93 18.29 -5.71 -0.23
C GLU A 93 18.75 -4.78 -1.34
N GLU A 94 20.01 -4.88 -1.77
CA GLU A 94 20.53 -4.08 -2.87
C GLU A 94 19.76 -4.31 -4.18
N GLU A 95 19.36 -5.56 -4.46
CA GLU A 95 18.59 -5.91 -5.65
C GLU A 95 17.22 -5.24 -5.64
N ILE A 96 16.45 -5.42 -4.57
CA ILE A 96 15.05 -4.96 -4.54
C ILE A 96 14.94 -3.45 -4.36
N MET A 97 15.86 -2.81 -3.63
CA MET A 97 15.80 -1.36 -3.39
C MET A 97 16.07 -0.53 -4.66
N ARG A 98 16.64 -1.12 -5.71
CA ARG A 98 16.73 -0.48 -7.04
C ARG A 98 15.36 -0.32 -7.72
N ASN A 99 14.37 -1.11 -7.30
CA ASN A 99 13.01 -1.04 -7.80
C ASN A 99 12.14 -0.05 -7.00
N ARG A 100 12.72 0.70 -6.05
CA ARG A 100 12.02 1.68 -5.24
C ARG A 100 12.40 3.10 -5.62
N MET A 101 11.38 3.96 -5.76
CA MET A 101 11.54 5.41 -5.72
C MET A 101 10.63 5.99 -4.63
N ILE A 102 11.10 7.00 -3.91
CA ILE A 102 10.32 7.71 -2.90
C ILE A 102 10.15 9.17 -3.36
N MET A 103 8.90 9.62 -3.39
CA MET A 103 8.53 10.99 -3.70
C MET A 103 7.80 11.59 -2.49
N THR A 104 8.29 12.72 -1.99
CA THR A 104 7.69 13.36 -0.82
C THR A 104 6.99 14.66 -1.19
N PHE A 105 5.85 14.91 -0.52
CA PHE A 105 5.11 16.16 -0.61
C PHE A 105 4.84 16.69 0.79
N LYS A 106 4.86 18.03 0.94
CA LYS A 106 4.22 18.66 2.10
C LYS A 106 2.71 18.58 1.90
N GLU A 107 1.94 18.39 2.98
CA GLU A 107 0.47 18.30 2.90
C GLU A 107 -0.14 19.46 2.09
N ALA A 108 0.20 20.70 2.41
CA ALA A 108 -0.30 21.89 1.72
C ALA A 108 0.14 22.02 0.25
N SER A 109 1.07 21.21 -0.21
CA SER A 109 1.61 21.27 -1.58
C SER A 109 1.23 20.08 -2.45
N PHE A 110 0.58 19.06 -1.89
CA PHE A 110 0.11 17.93 -2.68
C PHE A 110 -1.11 18.34 -3.51
N SER A 111 -1.08 17.98 -4.78
CA SER A 111 -2.23 18.04 -5.66
C SER A 111 -2.06 17.05 -6.82
N ARG A 112 -3.19 16.61 -7.39
CA ARG A 112 -3.18 15.70 -8.56
C ARG A 112 -2.33 16.25 -9.71
N PRO A 113 -2.45 17.52 -10.14
CA PRO A 113 -1.61 18.04 -11.22
C PRO A 113 -0.11 17.98 -10.94
N LYS A 114 0.31 18.23 -9.70
CA LYS A 114 1.73 18.11 -9.33
C LYS A 114 2.22 16.67 -9.28
N LEU A 115 1.37 15.74 -8.88
CA LEU A 115 1.71 14.32 -8.94
C LEU A 115 1.88 13.89 -10.38
N GLU A 116 0.95 14.26 -11.25
CA GLU A 116 0.98 13.96 -12.68
C GLU A 116 2.21 14.56 -13.37
N GLU A 117 2.51 15.84 -13.13
CA GLU A 117 3.71 16.51 -13.64
C GLU A 117 4.99 15.72 -13.30
N ARG A 118 5.16 15.38 -12.01
CA ARG A 118 6.34 14.65 -11.56
C ARG A 118 6.40 13.21 -12.09
N LEU A 119 5.26 12.53 -12.21
CA LEU A 119 5.19 11.20 -12.82
C LEU A 119 5.58 11.26 -14.30
N ASN A 120 5.04 12.23 -15.03
CA ASN A 120 5.37 12.43 -16.43
C ASN A 120 6.86 12.73 -16.61
N ASP A 121 7.46 13.59 -15.77
CA ASP A 121 8.89 13.87 -15.81
C ASP A 121 9.72 12.58 -15.61
N LEU A 122 9.38 11.75 -14.65
CA LEU A 122 10.07 10.49 -14.40
C LEU A 122 9.99 9.53 -15.59
N VAL A 123 8.80 9.44 -16.21
CA VAL A 123 8.54 8.52 -17.31
C VAL A 123 9.15 9.03 -18.62
N TYR A 124 8.92 10.30 -19.00
CA TYR A 124 9.39 10.87 -20.26
C TYR A 124 10.91 11.04 -20.31
N GLN A 125 11.53 11.32 -19.16
CA GLN A 125 13.00 11.38 -19.07
C GLN A 125 13.63 9.99 -18.91
N ASN A 126 12.82 8.93 -18.94
CA ASN A 126 13.26 7.54 -18.75
C ASN A 126 14.07 7.31 -17.46
N ILE A 127 13.75 8.06 -16.40
CA ILE A 127 14.38 7.92 -15.08
C ILE A 127 13.77 6.75 -14.32
N PHE A 128 12.42 6.73 -14.21
CA PHE A 128 11.70 5.69 -13.49
C PHE A 128 10.27 5.59 -13.98
N ARG A 129 9.88 4.41 -14.46
CA ARG A 129 8.49 4.10 -14.80
C ARG A 129 7.96 3.13 -13.74
N PRO A 130 7.06 3.56 -12.85
CA PRO A 130 6.46 2.68 -11.85
C PRO A 130 5.48 1.70 -12.49
N ASP A 131 5.37 0.52 -11.89
CA ASP A 131 4.31 -0.47 -12.15
C ASP A 131 3.26 -0.41 -11.02
N CYS A 132 3.71 0.01 -9.82
CA CYS A 132 2.87 0.15 -8.64
C CYS A 132 3.18 1.46 -7.92
N ILE A 133 2.15 2.10 -7.37
CA ILE A 133 2.28 3.28 -6.52
C ILE A 133 1.66 3.00 -5.16
N VAL A 134 2.33 3.37 -4.07
CA VAL A 134 1.74 3.48 -2.74
C VAL A 134 1.68 4.94 -2.33
N VAL A 135 0.51 5.40 -1.87
CA VAL A 135 0.27 6.79 -1.47
C VAL A 135 -0.08 6.81 0.00
N ASP A 136 0.83 7.30 0.82
CA ASP A 136 0.66 7.41 2.28
C ASP A 136 0.43 8.87 2.68
N GLY A 137 -0.63 9.08 3.48
CA GLY A 137 -0.98 10.40 4.00
C GLY A 137 -1.93 11.23 3.14
N PHE A 138 -2.63 10.63 2.16
CA PHE A 138 -3.67 11.35 1.41
C PHE A 138 -4.87 11.66 2.32
N ASP A 139 -5.33 12.92 2.30
CA ASP A 139 -6.43 13.38 3.15
C ASP A 139 -7.80 13.18 2.47
N PHE A 140 -8.36 11.98 2.70
CA PHE A 140 -9.70 11.64 2.21
C PHE A 140 -10.83 12.44 2.89
N ALA A 141 -10.57 13.07 4.03
CA ALA A 141 -11.60 13.86 4.72
C ALA A 141 -11.84 15.22 4.04
N GLN A 142 -10.82 15.73 3.34
CA GLN A 142 -10.91 16.97 2.57
C GLN A 142 -11.08 16.77 1.06
N ALA A 143 -10.83 15.56 0.56
CA ALA A 143 -10.99 15.24 -0.85
C ALA A 143 -12.47 15.01 -1.19
N ASP A 144 -12.93 15.63 -2.25
CA ASP A 144 -14.24 15.33 -2.84
C ASP A 144 -14.14 14.11 -3.79
N GLN A 145 -15.30 13.63 -4.21
CA GLN A 145 -15.38 12.48 -5.10
C GLN A 145 -14.74 12.76 -6.47
N GLU A 146 -14.80 14.00 -6.94
CA GLU A 146 -14.21 14.42 -8.22
C GLU A 146 -12.69 14.30 -8.17
N ALA A 147 -12.04 14.80 -7.11
CA ALA A 147 -10.59 14.69 -6.93
C ALA A 147 -10.09 13.23 -6.90
N ILE A 148 -10.87 12.33 -6.31
CA ILE A 148 -10.51 10.90 -6.26
C ILE A 148 -10.73 10.24 -7.62
N ASN A 149 -11.83 10.57 -8.32
CA ASN A 149 -12.07 10.11 -9.68
C ASN A 149 -10.95 10.55 -10.65
N ASP A 150 -10.50 11.80 -10.55
CA ASP A 150 -9.39 12.33 -11.34
C ASP A 150 -8.10 11.54 -11.12
N ILE A 151 -7.82 11.17 -9.86
CA ILE A 151 -6.67 10.32 -9.54
C ILE A 151 -6.85 8.93 -10.15
N LYS A 152 -8.04 8.33 -10.02
CA LYS A 152 -8.35 7.02 -10.61
C LYS A 152 -8.17 7.03 -12.13
N GLU A 153 -8.67 8.07 -12.81
CA GLU A 153 -8.51 8.22 -14.25
C GLU A 153 -7.02 8.29 -14.66
N LEU A 154 -6.23 9.12 -13.96
CA LEU A 154 -4.79 9.20 -14.19
C LEU A 154 -4.12 7.84 -14.05
N MET A 155 -4.43 7.08 -13.01
CA MET A 155 -3.84 5.78 -12.73
C MET A 155 -4.26 4.73 -13.78
N THR A 156 -5.51 4.79 -14.24
CA THR A 156 -6.02 3.93 -15.32
C THR A 156 -5.31 4.22 -16.65
N VAL A 157 -5.15 5.50 -17.01
CA VAL A 157 -4.46 5.90 -18.24
C VAL A 157 -2.98 5.49 -18.22
N MET A 158 -2.35 5.50 -17.05
CA MET A 158 -0.96 5.11 -16.87
C MET A 158 -0.74 3.61 -16.65
N ASP A 159 -1.82 2.82 -16.54
CA ASP A 159 -1.79 1.37 -16.28
C ASP A 159 -1.07 1.03 -14.96
N LEU A 160 -1.55 1.59 -13.85
CA LEU A 160 -0.89 1.53 -12.55
C LEU A 160 -1.74 0.82 -11.49
N HIS A 161 -1.09 0.00 -10.68
CA HIS A 161 -1.63 -0.47 -9.41
C HIS A 161 -1.36 0.55 -8.32
N VAL A 162 -2.40 1.02 -7.63
CA VAL A 162 -2.25 2.06 -6.62
C VAL A 162 -2.88 1.66 -5.30
N TRP A 163 -2.14 1.84 -4.22
CA TRP A 163 -2.61 1.61 -2.86
C TRP A 163 -2.55 2.90 -2.04
N PHE A 164 -3.64 3.24 -1.39
CA PHE A 164 -3.74 4.39 -0.51
C PHE A 164 -3.80 3.98 0.95
N SER A 165 -3.35 4.87 1.85
CA SER A 165 -3.71 4.82 3.26
C SER A 165 -4.79 5.85 3.58
N ALA A 166 -5.74 5.49 4.46
CA ALA A 166 -6.74 6.41 4.98
C ALA A 166 -6.86 6.31 6.51
N VAL A 167 -7.02 7.45 7.17
CA VAL A 167 -7.20 7.51 8.63
C VAL A 167 -8.67 7.49 8.97
N CYS A 168 -9.09 6.48 9.78
CA CYS A 168 -10.43 6.43 10.36
C CYS A 168 -10.45 7.17 11.70
N HIS A 169 -11.48 7.96 11.93
CA HIS A 169 -11.68 8.66 13.19
C HIS A 169 -12.64 7.90 14.12
N ARG A 170 -12.29 7.80 15.41
CA ARG A 170 -13.06 7.03 16.39
C ARG A 170 -14.51 7.48 16.54
N ASN A 171 -14.74 8.78 16.37
CA ASN A 171 -16.05 9.39 16.58
C ASN A 171 -16.90 9.45 15.30
N ASP A 172 -16.35 9.05 14.16
CA ASP A 172 -17.08 9.00 12.90
C ASP A 172 -17.54 7.56 12.64
N THR A 173 -18.83 7.32 12.87
CA THR A 173 -19.42 5.98 12.75
C THR A 173 -20.10 5.75 11.40
N ARG A 174 -19.97 6.70 10.45
CA ARG A 174 -20.55 6.55 9.11
C ARG A 174 -19.86 5.40 8.39
N MET A 175 -20.66 4.61 7.69
CA MET A 175 -20.19 3.49 6.87
C MET A 175 -20.95 3.44 5.57
N SER A 176 -20.35 2.93 4.52
CA SER A 176 -21.02 2.60 3.27
C SER A 176 -21.87 1.33 3.43
N ALA A 177 -22.71 1.05 2.43
CA ALA A 177 -23.46 -0.21 2.36
C ALA A 177 -22.53 -1.44 2.30
N GLY A 178 -21.32 -1.28 1.74
CA GLY A 178 -20.27 -2.31 1.68
C GLY A 178 -19.43 -2.44 2.95
N GLY A 179 -19.73 -1.69 4.03
CA GLY A 179 -19.00 -1.75 5.29
C GLY A 179 -17.71 -0.95 5.34
N VAL A 180 -17.47 -0.08 4.36
CA VAL A 180 -16.28 0.81 4.35
C VAL A 180 -16.53 2.01 5.26
N PRO A 181 -15.68 2.25 6.28
CA PRO A 181 -15.90 3.35 7.22
C PRO A 181 -15.52 4.72 6.64
N ALA A 182 -16.00 5.79 7.29
CA ALA A 182 -15.54 7.13 7.03
C ALA A 182 -14.02 7.27 7.27
N PRO A 183 -13.31 8.13 6.49
CA PRO A 183 -13.84 9.12 5.54
C PRO A 183 -14.17 8.57 4.14
N CYS A 184 -13.85 7.31 3.83
CA CYS A 184 -13.95 6.77 2.48
C CYS A 184 -15.32 6.14 2.14
N HIS A 185 -16.31 6.20 3.05
CA HIS A 185 -17.63 5.57 2.89
C HIS A 185 -18.46 6.08 1.69
N ASN A 186 -18.20 7.31 1.21
CA ASN A 186 -18.89 7.90 0.06
C ASN A 186 -18.20 7.64 -1.28
N VAL A 187 -17.00 7.04 -1.25
CA VAL A 187 -16.13 6.80 -2.41
C VAL A 187 -15.63 5.37 -2.48
N ASP A 188 -16.28 4.48 -1.74
CA ASP A 188 -15.89 3.06 -1.64
C ASP A 188 -16.07 2.31 -2.96
N ASP A 189 -16.95 2.76 -3.84
CA ASP A 189 -17.13 2.24 -5.19
C ASP A 189 -15.93 2.45 -6.11
N LEU A 190 -15.08 3.41 -5.79
CA LEU A 190 -13.87 3.69 -6.55
C LEU A 190 -12.72 2.70 -6.27
N PHE A 191 -12.76 2.00 -5.14
CA PHE A 191 -11.73 1.07 -4.73
C PHE A 191 -12.13 -0.37 -5.07
N ASP A 192 -11.19 -1.12 -5.64
CA ASP A 192 -11.35 -2.53 -5.96
C ASP A 192 -11.15 -3.40 -4.71
N THR A 193 -10.21 -3.01 -3.86
CA THR A 193 -9.92 -3.70 -2.59
C THR A 193 -9.87 -2.71 -1.44
N VAL A 194 -10.54 -3.03 -0.33
CA VAL A 194 -10.48 -2.26 0.91
C VAL A 194 -10.10 -3.16 2.08
N ILE A 195 -9.04 -2.78 2.77
CA ILE A 195 -8.51 -3.43 3.97
C ILE A 195 -8.75 -2.52 5.17
N LEU A 196 -9.30 -3.08 6.24
CA LEU A 196 -9.46 -2.39 7.52
C LEU A 196 -8.60 -3.05 8.59
N LEU A 197 -7.69 -2.27 9.20
CA LEU A 197 -6.90 -2.71 10.35
C LEU A 197 -7.60 -2.31 11.65
N GLN A 198 -7.83 -3.27 12.52
CA GLN A 198 -8.50 -3.07 13.81
C GLN A 198 -7.69 -3.71 14.93
N PRO A 199 -7.23 -2.93 15.94
CA PRO A 199 -6.66 -3.52 17.14
C PRO A 199 -7.68 -4.38 17.87
N GLN A 200 -7.29 -5.61 18.22
CA GLN A 200 -8.09 -6.54 19.02
C GLN A 200 -7.16 -7.25 20.00
N ASP A 201 -7.35 -6.97 21.30
CA ASP A 201 -6.55 -7.53 22.38
C ASP A 201 -5.04 -7.44 22.11
N GLU A 202 -4.35 -8.54 21.95
CA GLU A 202 -2.93 -8.65 21.68
C GLU A 202 -2.56 -8.75 20.19
N THR A 203 -3.51 -8.48 19.29
CA THR A 203 -3.33 -8.59 17.85
C THR A 203 -3.89 -7.38 17.11
N ILE A 204 -3.51 -7.23 15.85
CA ILE A 204 -4.19 -6.33 14.92
C ILE A 204 -4.87 -7.22 13.88
N MET A 205 -6.18 -7.13 13.77
CA MET A 205 -6.92 -7.79 12.70
C MET A 205 -6.80 -6.99 11.41
N LEU A 206 -6.42 -7.65 10.33
CA LEU A 206 -6.53 -7.18 8.97
C LEU A 206 -7.78 -7.82 8.36
N ASN A 207 -8.81 -7.02 8.16
CA ASN A 207 -10.08 -7.46 7.57
C ASN A 207 -10.14 -7.01 6.11
N ILE A 208 -10.46 -7.93 5.19
CA ILE A 208 -10.79 -7.61 3.82
C ILE A 208 -12.27 -7.22 3.80
N VAL A 209 -12.54 -5.91 3.73
CA VAL A 209 -13.91 -5.36 3.74
C VAL A 209 -14.54 -5.46 2.35
N LYS A 210 -13.75 -5.21 1.31
CA LYS A 210 -14.17 -5.25 -0.09
C LYS A 210 -13.07 -5.86 -0.94
N ASP A 211 -13.46 -6.72 -1.86
CA ASP A 211 -12.60 -7.21 -2.93
C ASP A 211 -13.44 -7.56 -4.16
N CYS A 212 -13.31 -6.77 -5.23
CA CYS A 212 -14.16 -6.88 -6.41
C CYS A 212 -13.79 -8.04 -7.33
N ASP A 213 -12.57 -8.57 -7.27
CA ASP A 213 -12.05 -9.53 -8.24
C ASP A 213 -11.82 -10.94 -7.67
N GLY A 214 -12.38 -11.23 -6.49
CA GLY A 214 -12.24 -12.54 -5.86
C GLY A 214 -10.80 -12.92 -5.51
N CYS A 215 -9.95 -11.92 -5.27
CA CYS A 215 -8.56 -12.13 -4.88
C CYS A 215 -8.43 -12.51 -3.40
N GLY A 216 -9.40 -12.07 -2.59
CA GLY A 216 -9.64 -12.50 -1.22
C GLY A 216 -11.13 -12.68 -1.03
N GLU A 217 -11.54 -13.55 -0.13
CA GLU A 217 -12.95 -13.64 0.24
C GLU A 217 -13.30 -12.44 1.13
N PRO A 218 -14.36 -11.63 0.80
CA PRO A 218 -14.84 -10.63 1.72
C PRO A 218 -15.16 -11.28 3.07
N GLY A 219 -14.63 -10.68 4.16
CA GLY A 219 -14.70 -11.28 5.49
C GLY A 219 -13.50 -12.14 5.87
N GLN A 220 -12.52 -12.34 4.99
CA GLN A 220 -11.26 -12.97 5.39
C GLN A 220 -10.52 -12.07 6.37
N VAL A 221 -10.05 -12.66 7.46
CA VAL A 221 -9.32 -11.98 8.54
C VAL A 221 -7.93 -12.58 8.69
N LEU A 222 -6.92 -11.72 8.66
CA LEU A 222 -5.55 -12.09 9.03
C LEU A 222 -5.19 -11.43 10.36
N ASN A 223 -4.55 -12.19 11.25
CA ASN A 223 -4.06 -11.66 12.52
C ASN A 223 -2.60 -11.20 12.37
N LEU A 224 -2.34 -9.95 12.70
CA LEU A 224 -1.02 -9.35 12.65
C LEU A 224 -0.43 -9.25 14.05
N ASP A 225 0.88 -9.42 14.13
CA ASP A 225 1.66 -9.09 15.32
C ASP A 225 1.80 -7.56 15.44
N PRO A 226 1.39 -6.93 16.55
CA PRO A 226 1.43 -5.47 16.67
C PRO A 226 2.86 -4.89 16.66
N ALA A 227 3.87 -5.66 17.05
CA ALA A 227 5.25 -5.19 17.09
C ALA A 227 5.91 -5.20 15.72
N THR A 228 5.56 -6.17 14.86
CA THR A 228 6.18 -6.37 13.55
C THR A 228 5.27 -6.06 12.38
N MET A 229 3.97 -5.97 12.61
CA MET A 229 2.92 -5.88 11.59
C MET A 229 2.90 -7.06 10.61
N MET A 230 3.61 -8.14 10.91
CA MET A 230 3.59 -9.36 10.12
C MET A 230 2.43 -10.26 10.52
N VAL A 231 1.95 -11.06 9.57
CA VAL A 231 0.90 -12.04 9.86
C VAL A 231 1.42 -13.07 10.84
N ARG A 232 0.69 -13.28 11.95
CA ARG A 232 0.96 -14.36 12.89
C ARG A 232 0.63 -15.69 12.20
N LYS A 233 1.59 -16.60 12.22
CA LYS A 233 1.31 -18.00 11.84
C LYS A 233 0.43 -18.59 12.93
N SER A 234 -0.75 -19.06 12.56
CA SER A 234 -1.61 -19.89 13.42
C SER A 234 -0.94 -21.24 13.74
#